data_07594f21522481a084ede4ec415d5646
#
_entry.id   07594f21522481a084ede4ec415d5646
#
_cell.length_a   1.000
_cell.length_b   1.000
_cell.length_c   1.000
_cell.angle_alpha   90.00
_cell.angle_beta   90.00
_cell.angle_gamma   90.00
#
_symmetry.space_group_name_H-M   'P 1'
#
loop_
_entity.id
_entity.type
_entity.pdbx_description
1 polymer ?
#
loop_
_entity_poly.entity_id
_entity_poly.type
_entity_poly.pdbx_seq_one_letter_code
_entity_poly.pdbx_strand_id
1 'polypeptide(L)'
;MTLSLATINVNGLRDKKKRDLVFNWLVAKKIDVICLQETHSTKDDLIRWQNEWKNCGGGNSFFNCGTSDSRGVGILLGKKFKENVEFFSQDNSGRILRSTLKINDSTFYISNIYAPNNGKERKSFFNAINDTLFKYTDDSDKNYSLILSDFNCAIQKNLDRNPPQQLDDISVREFQSMLHRNDLFDVWRKLNPETKRYTFKRGKSKSRIDYILCSNAVSSKVFGTRINHFPFSDHDIIITKLKTEDINRGPGMWIMNLETIKSEQFRHAFKIWWDNWKIEKNKYSDIREWWDLAKNKIQLLTMEISRN
;
A
#
# COMPACT_ATOMS: atom_id res chain seq x y z
N MET A 1 -10.71 -0.39 -6.62
CA MET A 1 -10.45 -0.85 -5.23
C MET A 1 -9.16 -0.21 -4.71
N THR A 2 -8.98 -0.04 -3.39
CA THR A 2 -7.74 0.49 -2.81
C THR A 2 -6.98 -0.63 -2.14
N LEU A 3 -5.66 -0.70 -2.39
CA LEU A 3 -4.72 -1.59 -1.73
C LEU A 3 -3.80 -0.76 -0.82
N SER A 4 -3.74 -1.10 0.46
CA SER A 4 -2.84 -0.49 1.44
C SER A 4 -1.68 -1.43 1.77
N LEU A 5 -0.46 -0.94 1.61
CA LEU A 5 0.78 -1.68 1.83
C LEU A 5 1.56 -1.03 2.97
N ALA A 6 2.24 -1.83 3.78
CA ALA A 6 3.14 -1.30 4.80
C ALA A 6 4.43 -2.10 4.92
N THR A 7 5.50 -1.42 5.33
CA THR A 7 6.76 -2.03 5.73
C THR A 7 7.20 -1.51 7.09
N ILE A 8 7.72 -2.41 7.92
CA ILE A 8 8.22 -2.10 9.27
C ILE A 8 9.25 -3.12 9.74
N ASN A 9 10.41 -2.64 10.16
CA ASN A 9 11.33 -3.42 10.95
C ASN A 9 10.82 -3.45 12.40
N VAL A 10 10.51 -4.65 12.92
CA VAL A 10 9.85 -4.83 14.22
C VAL A 10 10.84 -5.07 15.36
N ASN A 11 12.14 -5.17 15.05
CA ASN A 11 13.20 -5.37 16.05
C ASN A 11 12.85 -6.51 17.04
N GLY A 12 12.57 -7.69 16.50
CA GLY A 12 12.23 -8.91 17.23
C GLY A 12 10.75 -9.03 17.67
N LEU A 13 10.18 -10.22 17.45
CA LEU A 13 8.81 -10.57 17.87
C LEU A 13 8.77 -11.81 18.79
N ARG A 14 9.89 -12.24 19.34
CA ARG A 14 9.92 -13.44 20.20
C ARG A 14 9.18 -13.24 21.53
N ASP A 15 9.25 -12.03 22.10
CA ASP A 15 8.43 -11.69 23.25
C ASP A 15 6.94 -11.72 22.88
N LYS A 16 6.17 -12.57 23.58
CA LYS A 16 4.76 -12.79 23.28
C LYS A 16 3.94 -11.52 23.51
N LYS A 17 4.21 -10.77 24.57
CA LYS A 17 3.45 -9.54 24.89
C LYS A 17 3.66 -8.49 23.81
N LYS A 18 4.92 -8.29 23.40
CA LYS A 18 5.25 -7.39 22.28
C LYS A 18 4.56 -7.85 20.98
N ARG A 19 4.61 -9.14 20.66
CA ARG A 19 4.01 -9.70 19.45
C ARG A 19 2.48 -9.51 19.43
N ASP A 20 1.82 -9.76 20.54
CA ASP A 20 0.37 -9.54 20.69
C ASP A 20 0.02 -8.05 20.47
N LEU A 21 0.79 -7.13 21.05
CA LEU A 21 0.58 -5.68 20.87
C LEU A 21 0.80 -5.27 19.42
N VAL A 22 1.87 -5.75 18.77
CA VAL A 22 2.18 -5.47 17.36
C VAL A 22 1.06 -5.98 16.45
N PHE A 23 0.64 -7.23 16.60
CA PHE A 23 -0.40 -7.81 15.75
C PHE A 23 -1.74 -7.09 15.91
N ASN A 24 -2.18 -6.83 17.13
CA ASN A 24 -3.41 -6.08 17.38
C ASN A 24 -3.35 -4.66 16.81
N TRP A 25 -2.21 -3.98 16.95
CA TRP A 25 -2.02 -2.62 16.41
C TRP A 25 -2.10 -2.62 14.87
N LEU A 26 -1.45 -3.59 14.20
CA LEU A 26 -1.45 -3.71 12.76
C LEU A 26 -2.85 -4.03 12.21
N VAL A 27 -3.59 -4.92 12.85
CA VAL A 27 -4.99 -5.24 12.49
C VAL A 27 -5.88 -4.00 12.62
N ALA A 28 -5.73 -3.24 13.71
CA ALA A 28 -6.50 -2.00 13.93
C ALA A 28 -6.25 -0.93 12.84
N LYS A 29 -5.07 -0.92 12.19
CA LYS A 29 -4.76 -0.02 11.06
C LYS A 29 -5.42 -0.44 9.74
N LYS A 30 -6.02 -1.63 9.67
CA LYS A 30 -6.71 -2.16 8.48
C LYS A 30 -5.82 -2.13 7.23
N ILE A 31 -4.56 -2.51 7.38
CA ILE A 31 -3.59 -2.59 6.29
C ILE A 31 -3.77 -3.93 5.58
N ASP A 32 -3.66 -3.93 4.26
CA ASP A 32 -3.94 -5.09 3.42
C ASP A 32 -2.77 -6.05 3.31
N VAL A 33 -1.55 -5.50 3.15
CA VAL A 33 -0.30 -6.25 3.07
C VAL A 33 0.75 -5.57 3.93
N ILE A 34 1.36 -6.32 4.83
CA ILE A 34 2.37 -5.81 5.77
C ILE A 34 3.62 -6.66 5.65
N CYS A 35 4.74 -6.03 5.33
CA CYS A 35 6.06 -6.64 5.30
C CYS A 35 6.79 -6.32 6.61
N LEU A 36 7.20 -7.36 7.33
CA LEU A 36 7.93 -7.28 8.59
C LEU A 36 9.38 -7.65 8.36
N GLN A 37 10.32 -6.89 8.92
CA GLN A 37 11.73 -7.23 8.96
C GLN A 37 12.19 -7.42 10.42
N GLU A 38 13.28 -8.15 10.62
CA GLU A 38 13.82 -8.53 11.93
C GLU A 38 12.76 -9.17 12.84
N THR A 39 12.05 -10.16 12.31
CA THR A 39 11.04 -10.88 13.11
C THR A 39 11.70 -11.76 14.18
N HIS A 40 12.94 -12.20 13.97
CA HIS A 40 13.66 -13.17 14.79
C HIS A 40 12.89 -14.50 14.94
N SER A 41 12.08 -14.84 13.93
CA SER A 41 11.33 -16.10 13.90
C SER A 41 12.24 -17.28 13.61
N THR A 42 11.94 -18.41 14.23
CA THR A 42 12.53 -19.71 13.95
C THR A 42 11.46 -20.64 13.36
N LYS A 43 11.86 -21.80 12.85
CA LYS A 43 10.92 -22.77 12.26
C LYS A 43 9.83 -23.21 13.27
N ASP A 44 10.18 -23.33 14.54
CA ASP A 44 9.27 -23.74 15.62
C ASP A 44 8.20 -22.68 15.92
N ASP A 45 8.43 -21.44 15.53
CA ASP A 45 7.51 -20.34 15.78
C ASP A 45 6.38 -20.27 14.75
N LEU A 46 6.57 -20.80 13.54
CA LEU A 46 5.76 -20.48 12.36
C LEU A 46 4.26 -20.74 12.56
N ILE A 47 3.88 -21.97 12.89
CA ILE A 47 2.46 -22.37 13.05
C ILE A 47 1.80 -21.52 14.14
N ARG A 48 2.50 -21.33 15.25
CA ARG A 48 1.99 -20.53 16.37
C ARG A 48 1.75 -19.08 15.96
N TRP A 49 2.72 -18.41 15.32
CA TRP A 49 2.59 -17.00 14.94
C TRP A 49 1.55 -16.79 13.83
N GLN A 50 1.42 -17.73 12.89
CA GLN A 50 0.37 -17.72 11.89
C GLN A 50 -1.03 -17.80 12.52
N ASN A 51 -1.19 -18.66 13.53
CA ASN A 51 -2.45 -18.78 14.26
C ASN A 51 -2.75 -17.53 15.11
N GLU A 52 -1.74 -16.99 15.80
CA GLU A 52 -1.86 -15.75 16.58
C GLU A 52 -2.29 -14.58 15.67
N TRP A 53 -1.70 -14.43 14.48
CA TRP A 53 -2.11 -13.41 13.51
C TRP A 53 -3.58 -13.58 13.07
N LYS A 54 -4.00 -14.79 12.74
CA LYS A 54 -5.39 -15.10 12.39
C LYS A 54 -6.36 -14.80 13.53
N ASN A 55 -5.98 -15.18 14.75
CA ASN A 55 -6.80 -14.95 15.94
C ASN A 55 -6.99 -13.47 16.28
N CYS A 56 -6.00 -12.62 15.96
CA CYS A 56 -6.12 -11.18 16.06
C CYS A 56 -7.05 -10.57 14.99
N GLY A 57 -7.53 -11.34 14.02
CA GLY A 57 -8.38 -10.85 12.92
C GLY A 57 -7.64 -10.61 11.61
N GLY A 58 -6.40 -11.06 11.49
CA GLY A 58 -5.63 -11.08 10.25
C GLY A 58 -6.05 -12.18 9.28
N GLY A 59 -5.44 -12.21 8.11
CA GLY A 59 -5.57 -13.24 7.08
C GLY A 59 -4.45 -14.28 7.14
N ASN A 60 -3.99 -14.70 5.96
CA ASN A 60 -2.81 -15.56 5.84
C ASN A 60 -1.53 -14.81 6.20
N SER A 61 -0.48 -15.53 6.55
CA SER A 61 0.84 -14.97 6.76
C SER A 61 1.93 -15.97 6.36
N PHE A 62 3.05 -15.43 5.88
CA PHE A 62 4.21 -16.19 5.46
C PHE A 62 5.43 -15.65 6.19
N PHE A 63 6.37 -16.53 6.56
CA PHE A 63 7.59 -16.14 7.22
C PHE A 63 8.77 -16.87 6.61
N ASN A 64 9.86 -16.14 6.40
CA ASN A 64 11.17 -16.71 6.17
C ASN A 64 12.02 -16.51 7.43
N CYS A 65 12.42 -17.61 8.06
CA CYS A 65 13.04 -17.61 9.38
C CYS A 65 14.47 -17.07 9.35
N GLY A 66 14.81 -16.31 10.39
CA GLY A 66 16.18 -15.97 10.73
C GLY A 66 16.74 -16.89 11.81
N THR A 67 17.39 -16.28 12.78
CA THR A 67 17.77 -16.90 14.05
C THR A 67 16.92 -16.32 15.18
N SER A 68 17.08 -16.84 16.40
CA SER A 68 16.41 -16.28 17.59
C SER A 68 16.76 -14.82 17.87
N ASP A 69 17.89 -14.35 17.36
CA ASP A 69 18.47 -13.06 17.74
C ASP A 69 18.67 -12.10 16.55
N SER A 70 18.45 -12.60 15.32
CA SER A 70 18.67 -11.79 14.13
C SER A 70 17.86 -12.27 12.93
N ARG A 71 17.62 -11.34 12.00
CA ARG A 71 16.97 -11.60 10.71
C ARG A 71 15.53 -12.11 10.86
N GLY A 72 15.06 -12.79 9.84
CA GLY A 72 13.66 -13.20 9.74
C GLY A 72 12.81 -12.11 9.13
N VAL A 73 12.06 -12.46 8.08
CA VAL A 73 11.10 -11.57 7.40
C VAL A 73 9.74 -12.23 7.34
N GLY A 74 8.68 -11.42 7.36
CA GLY A 74 7.31 -11.91 7.31
C GLY A 74 6.43 -11.07 6.39
N ILE A 75 5.46 -11.71 5.74
CA ILE A 75 4.38 -11.04 4.99
C ILE A 75 3.07 -11.41 5.67
N LEU A 76 2.39 -10.41 6.23
CA LEU A 76 1.09 -10.56 6.87
C LEU A 76 0.02 -9.95 5.97
N LEU A 77 -1.11 -10.64 5.84
CA LEU A 77 -2.22 -10.22 5.00
C LEU A 77 -3.42 -9.82 5.83
N GLY A 78 -4.13 -8.80 5.38
CA GLY A 78 -5.45 -8.47 5.90
C GLY A 78 -6.47 -9.55 5.55
N LYS A 79 -7.52 -9.66 6.36
CA LYS A 79 -8.54 -10.72 6.26
C LYS A 79 -9.19 -10.85 4.87
N LYS A 80 -9.29 -9.75 4.12
CA LYS A 80 -9.96 -9.72 2.80
C LYS A 80 -9.20 -10.44 1.68
N PHE A 81 -7.90 -10.75 1.87
CA PHE A 81 -7.06 -11.39 0.86
C PHE A 81 -6.70 -12.85 1.18
N LYS A 82 -7.59 -13.59 1.81
CA LYS A 82 -7.33 -14.98 2.21
C LYS A 82 -6.95 -15.92 1.06
N GLU A 83 -7.57 -15.74 -0.11
CA GLU A 83 -7.50 -16.69 -1.24
C GLU A 83 -6.68 -16.17 -2.42
N ASN A 84 -6.30 -14.90 -2.38
CA ASN A 84 -5.70 -14.22 -3.53
C ASN A 84 -4.17 -14.12 -3.46
N VAL A 85 -3.55 -14.70 -2.43
CA VAL A 85 -2.10 -14.61 -2.20
C VAL A 85 -1.47 -15.97 -2.13
N GLU A 86 -0.43 -16.13 -2.92
CA GLU A 86 0.38 -17.34 -2.98
C GLU A 86 1.81 -17.04 -2.50
N PHE A 87 2.40 -18.00 -1.80
CA PHE A 87 3.83 -18.02 -1.55
C PHE A 87 4.54 -18.20 -2.89
N PHE A 88 5.58 -17.41 -3.11
CA PHE A 88 6.34 -17.48 -4.36
C PHE A 88 7.73 -18.07 -4.16
N SER A 89 8.56 -17.43 -3.31
CA SER A 89 9.91 -17.91 -3.01
C SER A 89 10.51 -17.20 -1.79
N GLN A 90 11.58 -17.80 -1.28
CA GLN A 90 12.37 -17.21 -0.20
C GLN A 90 13.86 -17.58 -0.37
N ASP A 91 14.75 -16.82 0.27
CA ASP A 91 16.15 -17.16 0.39
C ASP A 91 16.42 -18.09 1.59
N ASN A 92 17.64 -18.61 1.68
CA ASN A 92 18.06 -19.47 2.80
C ASN A 92 18.59 -18.69 4.01
N SER A 93 18.68 -17.37 3.93
CA SER A 93 19.29 -16.54 4.97
C SER A 93 18.29 -15.82 5.86
N GLY A 94 16.98 -15.92 5.59
CA GLY A 94 15.93 -15.22 6.32
C GLY A 94 15.88 -13.73 6.03
N ARG A 95 16.30 -13.33 4.82
CA ARG A 95 16.36 -11.91 4.39
C ARG A 95 15.40 -11.55 3.28
N ILE A 96 14.95 -12.53 2.51
CA ILE A 96 14.06 -12.30 1.36
C ILE A 96 12.88 -13.25 1.43
N LEU A 97 11.68 -12.69 1.32
CA LEU A 97 10.44 -13.44 1.20
C LEU A 97 9.60 -12.79 0.11
N ARG A 98 9.11 -13.59 -0.82
CA ARG A 98 8.30 -13.13 -1.95
C ARG A 98 6.95 -13.82 -1.98
N SER A 99 5.94 -13.07 -2.38
CA SER A 99 4.58 -13.57 -2.61
C SER A 99 3.96 -12.90 -3.82
N THR A 100 2.97 -13.52 -4.40
CA THR A 100 2.11 -12.93 -5.42
C THR A 100 0.74 -12.63 -4.84
N LEU A 101 0.20 -11.47 -5.17
CA LEU A 101 -1.16 -11.07 -4.82
C LEU A 101 -1.94 -10.82 -6.11
N LYS A 102 -2.96 -11.63 -6.35
CA LYS A 102 -3.85 -11.49 -7.51
C LYS A 102 -5.08 -10.64 -7.12
N ILE A 103 -5.32 -9.57 -7.86
CA ILE A 103 -6.50 -8.70 -7.69
C ILE A 103 -7.10 -8.49 -9.07
N ASN A 104 -8.27 -9.05 -9.33
CA ASN A 104 -8.88 -9.12 -10.65
C ASN A 104 -7.89 -9.73 -11.65
N ASP A 105 -7.64 -9.07 -12.77
CA ASP A 105 -6.67 -9.52 -13.79
C ASP A 105 -5.23 -9.06 -13.51
N SER A 106 -4.98 -8.42 -12.38
CA SER A 106 -3.65 -7.85 -12.04
C SER A 106 -2.91 -8.72 -11.05
N THR A 107 -1.62 -8.93 -11.28
CA THR A 107 -0.72 -9.64 -10.37
C THR A 107 0.30 -8.68 -9.77
N PHE A 108 0.33 -8.61 -8.44
CA PHE A 108 1.31 -7.84 -7.70
C PHE A 108 2.38 -8.79 -7.15
N TYR A 109 3.62 -8.62 -7.61
CA TYR A 109 4.80 -9.34 -7.10
C TYR A 109 5.35 -8.55 -5.91
N ILE A 110 5.18 -9.08 -4.72
CA ILE A 110 5.58 -8.45 -3.47
C ILE A 110 6.85 -9.09 -2.96
N SER A 111 7.91 -8.30 -2.81
CA SER A 111 9.18 -8.72 -2.22
C SER A 111 9.41 -8.01 -0.90
N ASN A 112 9.54 -8.77 0.18
CA ASN A 112 9.96 -8.28 1.48
C ASN A 112 11.45 -8.54 1.65
N ILE A 113 12.24 -7.48 1.91
CA ILE A 113 13.70 -7.56 1.96
C ILE A 113 14.22 -6.96 3.27
N TYR A 114 15.18 -7.63 3.87
CA TYR A 114 16.00 -7.13 4.96
C TYR A 114 17.48 -7.19 4.57
N ALA A 115 18.06 -6.06 4.20
CA ALA A 115 19.45 -5.99 3.76
C ALA A 115 20.43 -6.07 4.93
N PRO A 116 21.68 -6.54 4.73
CA PRO A 116 22.69 -6.59 5.77
C PRO A 116 23.03 -5.22 6.37
N ASN A 117 23.30 -5.18 7.68
CA ASN A 117 23.75 -3.97 8.38
C ASN A 117 25.18 -3.58 8.00
N ASN A 118 26.05 -4.56 7.73
CA ASN A 118 27.43 -4.31 7.29
C ASN A 118 27.46 -3.82 5.85
N GLY A 119 28.12 -2.68 5.61
CA GLY A 119 28.15 -2.02 4.29
C GLY A 119 28.80 -2.88 3.19
N LYS A 120 29.84 -3.68 3.49
CA LYS A 120 30.50 -4.55 2.49
C LYS A 120 29.57 -5.73 2.13
N GLU A 121 28.96 -6.36 3.12
CA GLU A 121 27.97 -7.43 2.89
C GLU A 121 26.77 -6.90 2.12
N ARG A 122 26.27 -5.71 2.48
CA ARG A 122 25.15 -5.04 1.83
C ARG A 122 25.42 -4.73 0.36
N LYS A 123 26.64 -4.27 0.05
CA LYS A 123 27.09 -4.07 -1.33
C LYS A 123 27.02 -5.37 -2.14
N SER A 124 27.56 -6.46 -1.62
CA SER A 124 27.49 -7.77 -2.28
C SER A 124 26.05 -8.28 -2.39
N PHE A 125 25.22 -8.01 -1.38
CA PHE A 125 23.81 -8.38 -1.37
C PHE A 125 23.04 -7.68 -2.47
N PHE A 126 23.23 -6.37 -2.67
CA PHE A 126 22.56 -5.63 -3.75
C PHE A 126 22.93 -6.14 -5.14
N ASN A 127 24.18 -6.52 -5.36
CA ASN A 127 24.60 -7.14 -6.62
C ASN A 127 23.92 -8.50 -6.83
N ALA A 128 23.86 -9.33 -5.79
CA ALA A 128 23.27 -10.67 -5.88
C ALA A 128 21.76 -10.65 -6.09
N ILE A 129 21.01 -9.74 -5.43
CA ILE A 129 19.55 -9.67 -5.59
C ILE A 129 19.14 -9.11 -6.95
N ASN A 130 19.96 -8.25 -7.57
CA ASN A 130 19.66 -7.65 -8.86
C ASN A 130 19.36 -8.71 -9.94
N ASP A 131 20.08 -9.83 -9.92
CA ASP A 131 19.91 -10.90 -10.91
C ASP A 131 18.75 -11.85 -10.61
N THR A 132 18.23 -11.84 -9.38
CA THR A 132 17.23 -12.83 -8.93
C THR A 132 15.84 -12.26 -8.72
N LEU A 133 15.72 -10.99 -8.34
CA LEU A 133 14.42 -10.40 -7.98
C LEU A 133 13.50 -10.18 -9.18
N PHE A 134 14.05 -9.97 -10.37
CA PHE A 134 13.32 -9.46 -11.54
C PHE A 134 13.20 -10.44 -12.71
N LYS A 135 13.72 -11.67 -12.57
CA LYS A 135 13.62 -12.71 -13.60
C LYS A 135 12.19 -13.19 -13.91
N TYR A 136 11.20 -12.73 -13.13
CA TYR A 136 9.83 -13.24 -13.17
C TYR A 136 8.77 -12.18 -13.48
N THR A 137 9.18 -10.98 -13.83
CA THR A 137 8.24 -9.97 -14.33
C THR A 137 8.06 -10.21 -15.83
N ASP A 138 7.03 -10.95 -16.19
CA ASP A 138 6.53 -10.94 -17.56
C ASP A 138 6.15 -9.50 -17.94
N ASP A 139 6.50 -9.07 -19.15
CA ASP A 139 6.16 -7.76 -19.72
C ASP A 139 4.64 -7.55 -19.96
N SER A 140 3.79 -8.28 -19.24
CA SER A 140 2.36 -8.06 -19.34
C SER A 140 1.96 -6.78 -18.63
N ASP A 141 1.15 -5.95 -19.28
CA ASP A 141 0.64 -4.65 -18.79
C ASP A 141 -0.09 -4.71 -17.42
N LYS A 142 -0.27 -5.91 -16.86
CA LYS A 142 -1.01 -6.17 -15.62
C LYS A 142 -0.15 -6.76 -14.50
N ASN A 143 1.17 -6.81 -14.69
CA ASN A 143 2.15 -7.29 -13.71
C ASN A 143 2.86 -6.13 -13.03
N TYR A 144 2.82 -6.08 -11.69
CA TYR A 144 3.29 -4.97 -10.91
C TYR A 144 4.30 -5.43 -9.85
N SER A 145 5.51 -4.86 -9.86
CA SER A 145 6.54 -5.17 -8.87
C SER A 145 6.54 -4.16 -7.73
N LEU A 146 6.55 -4.69 -6.50
CA LEU A 146 6.57 -3.95 -5.24
C LEU A 146 7.65 -4.53 -4.32
N ILE A 147 8.55 -3.68 -3.84
CA ILE A 147 9.56 -4.08 -2.84
C ILE A 147 9.32 -3.27 -1.57
N LEU A 148 9.07 -3.96 -0.48
CA LEU A 148 8.85 -3.39 0.83
C LEU A 148 9.96 -3.88 1.75
N SER A 149 10.74 -2.96 2.34
CA SER A 149 12.03 -3.38 2.88
C SER A 149 12.62 -2.44 3.92
N ASP A 150 13.53 -3.00 4.72
CA ASP A 150 14.62 -2.29 5.36
C ASP A 150 15.91 -2.57 4.57
N PHE A 151 16.42 -1.54 3.88
CA PHE A 151 17.64 -1.66 3.10
C PHE A 151 18.91 -1.30 3.89
N ASN A 152 18.79 -0.88 5.14
CA ASN A 152 19.92 -0.46 5.98
C ASN A 152 20.84 0.56 5.31
N CYS A 153 20.34 1.31 4.33
CA CYS A 153 21.09 2.23 3.49
C CYS A 153 20.27 3.51 3.23
N ALA A 154 20.85 4.67 3.51
CA ALA A 154 20.26 5.97 3.19
C ALA A 154 20.76 6.44 1.82
N ILE A 155 19.85 6.62 0.84
CA ILE A 155 20.23 6.95 -0.54
C ILE A 155 20.73 8.39 -0.65
N GLN A 156 20.05 9.35 -0.03
CA GLN A 156 20.35 10.78 -0.11
C GLN A 156 20.85 11.28 1.26
N LYS A 157 22.18 11.30 1.45
CA LYS A 157 22.81 11.63 2.72
C LYS A 157 22.33 12.93 3.38
N ASN A 158 21.95 13.94 2.58
CA ASN A 158 21.51 15.25 3.08
C ASN A 158 20.02 15.29 3.47
N LEU A 159 19.20 14.43 2.87
CA LEU A 159 17.77 14.35 3.13
C LEU A 159 17.40 13.16 4.02
N ASP A 160 18.11 12.03 3.84
CA ASP A 160 17.77 10.76 4.48
C ASP A 160 18.60 10.50 5.75
N ARG A 161 19.46 11.45 6.17
CA ARG A 161 20.22 11.37 7.43
C ARG A 161 20.29 12.68 8.19
N ASN A 162 20.32 12.54 9.51
CA ASN A 162 20.56 13.64 10.44
C ASN A 162 21.36 13.13 11.67
N PRO A 163 22.59 13.64 11.91
CA PRO A 163 23.31 14.57 11.06
C PRO A 163 23.69 13.92 9.71
N PRO A 164 23.85 14.72 8.63
CA PRO A 164 24.32 14.21 7.34
C PRO A 164 25.69 13.55 7.47
N GLN A 165 25.92 12.49 6.69
CA GLN A 165 27.25 11.88 6.60
C GLN A 165 28.14 12.66 5.63
N GLN A 166 29.44 12.75 5.95
CA GLN A 166 30.42 13.37 5.04
C GLN A 166 30.60 12.52 3.78
N LEU A 167 30.73 11.19 3.93
CA LEU A 167 30.89 10.25 2.84
C LEU A 167 29.61 9.43 2.64
N ASP A 168 29.34 9.04 1.40
CA ASP A 168 28.28 8.11 1.09
C ASP A 168 28.62 6.71 1.63
N ASP A 169 27.61 5.96 2.00
CA ASP A 169 27.76 4.54 2.32
C ASP A 169 28.25 3.77 1.08
N ILE A 170 29.19 2.86 1.28
CA ILE A 170 29.85 2.13 0.17
C ILE A 170 28.89 1.30 -0.68
N SER A 171 27.67 1.03 -0.22
CA SER A 171 26.64 0.27 -0.92
C SER A 171 25.62 1.16 -1.67
N VAL A 172 25.66 2.49 -1.51
CA VAL A 172 24.70 3.41 -2.14
C VAL A 172 24.71 3.29 -3.65
N ARG A 173 25.92 3.21 -4.24
CA ARG A 173 26.07 3.11 -5.70
C ARG A 173 25.38 1.86 -6.26
N GLU A 174 25.57 0.72 -5.62
CA GLU A 174 24.96 -0.55 -6.02
C GLU A 174 23.45 -0.52 -5.83
N PHE A 175 22.98 0.11 -4.73
CA PHE A 175 21.54 0.30 -4.52
C PHE A 175 20.92 1.19 -5.60
N GLN A 176 21.53 2.33 -5.92
CA GLN A 176 21.06 3.19 -7.01
C GLN A 176 21.10 2.49 -8.37
N SER A 177 22.17 1.71 -8.64
CA SER A 177 22.28 0.90 -9.85
C SER A 177 21.15 -0.14 -9.96
N MET A 178 20.79 -0.78 -8.85
CA MET A 178 19.66 -1.71 -8.78
C MET A 178 18.33 -0.99 -9.09
N LEU A 179 18.11 0.17 -8.53
CA LEU A 179 16.90 0.97 -8.82
C LEU A 179 16.82 1.32 -10.31
N HIS A 180 17.91 1.83 -10.87
CA HIS A 180 17.95 2.27 -12.27
C HIS A 180 17.77 1.10 -13.25
N ARG A 181 18.48 -0.02 -13.05
CA ARG A 181 18.40 -1.18 -13.95
C ARG A 181 17.02 -1.82 -14.01
N ASN A 182 16.25 -1.68 -12.93
CA ASN A 182 14.95 -2.32 -12.81
C ASN A 182 13.78 -1.32 -12.89
N ASP A 183 14.06 -0.09 -13.33
CA ASP A 183 13.06 1.00 -13.41
C ASP A 183 12.22 1.14 -12.12
N LEU A 184 12.91 1.03 -10.97
CA LEU A 184 12.31 1.15 -9.65
C LEU A 184 12.52 2.55 -9.09
N PHE A 185 11.52 3.06 -8.40
CA PHE A 185 11.64 4.32 -7.69
C PHE A 185 11.08 4.22 -6.27
N ASP A 186 11.60 5.08 -5.42
CA ASP A 186 11.19 5.28 -4.05
C ASP A 186 9.88 6.06 -4.01
N VAL A 187 8.81 5.38 -3.60
CA VAL A 187 7.46 5.93 -3.53
C VAL A 187 7.38 7.16 -2.62
N TRP A 188 8.03 7.08 -1.44
CA TRP A 188 8.05 8.20 -0.50
C TRP A 188 8.73 9.43 -1.11
N ARG A 189 9.93 9.25 -1.64
CA ARG A 189 10.74 10.35 -2.18
C ARG A 189 10.10 10.99 -3.42
N LYS A 190 9.43 10.20 -4.26
CA LYS A 190 8.69 10.70 -5.41
C LYS A 190 7.56 11.66 -5.02
N LEU A 191 6.83 11.34 -3.95
CA LEU A 191 5.71 12.18 -3.47
C LEU A 191 6.16 13.29 -2.50
N ASN A 192 7.38 13.19 -1.96
CA ASN A 192 7.94 14.13 -0.98
C ASN A 192 9.40 14.46 -1.31
N PRO A 193 9.68 15.14 -2.45
CA PRO A 193 11.03 15.26 -3.03
C PRO A 193 12.05 15.90 -2.11
N GLU A 194 11.66 16.86 -1.28
CA GLU A 194 12.56 17.63 -0.40
C GLU A 194 12.31 17.40 1.10
N THR A 195 11.30 16.61 1.45
CA THR A 195 10.90 16.45 2.84
C THR A 195 11.89 15.58 3.62
N LYS A 196 12.42 16.12 4.72
CA LYS A 196 13.26 15.37 5.67
C LYS A 196 12.36 14.59 6.62
N ARG A 197 12.27 13.28 6.44
CA ARG A 197 11.56 12.35 7.30
C ARG A 197 12.39 11.06 7.43
N TYR A 198 12.42 10.51 8.62
CA TYR A 198 13.28 9.39 8.98
C TYR A 198 12.43 8.21 9.43
N THR A 199 12.91 7.01 9.14
CA THR A 199 12.26 5.76 9.54
C THR A 199 12.98 5.08 10.70
N PHE A 200 14.25 5.39 10.93
CA PHE A 200 15.06 4.83 12.01
C PHE A 200 15.66 5.93 12.89
N LYS A 201 15.72 5.67 14.21
CA LYS A 201 16.26 6.60 15.20
C LYS A 201 17.12 5.84 16.22
N ARG A 202 18.37 6.29 16.37
CA ARG A 202 19.28 5.75 17.38
C ARG A 202 20.03 6.89 18.07
N GLY A 203 19.68 7.15 19.32
CA GLY A 203 20.22 8.31 20.05
C GLY A 203 19.92 9.62 19.32
N LYS A 204 20.96 10.39 19.00
CA LYS A 204 20.83 11.66 18.25
C LYS A 204 20.77 11.47 16.73
N SER A 205 21.11 10.28 16.24
CA SER A 205 21.11 9.99 14.80
C SER A 205 19.74 9.52 14.32
N LYS A 206 19.36 9.99 13.14
CA LYS A 206 18.13 9.60 12.44
C LYS A 206 18.45 9.28 11.00
N SER A 207 17.82 8.25 10.43
CA SER A 207 17.98 7.92 9.00
C SER A 207 16.70 7.35 8.42
N ARG A 208 16.53 7.53 7.12
CA ARG A 208 15.51 6.84 6.35
C ARG A 208 16.21 5.70 5.59
N ILE A 209 15.98 4.50 6.05
CA ILE A 209 16.62 3.28 5.55
C ILE A 209 15.59 2.22 5.16
N ASP A 210 14.32 2.45 5.49
CA ASP A 210 13.19 1.65 5.06
C ASP A 210 12.55 2.27 3.83
N TYR A 211 12.09 1.45 2.88
CA TYR A 211 11.58 1.89 1.59
C TYR A 211 10.40 1.04 1.12
N ILE A 212 9.50 1.68 0.38
CA ILE A 212 8.58 1.03 -0.53
C ILE A 212 8.98 1.47 -1.93
N LEU A 213 9.51 0.52 -2.70
CA LEU A 213 9.91 0.72 -4.08
C LEU A 213 8.86 0.10 -5.00
N CYS A 214 8.61 0.70 -6.14
CA CYS A 214 7.74 0.14 -7.15
C CYS A 214 8.22 0.43 -8.57
N SER A 215 7.80 -0.42 -9.51
CA SER A 215 8.02 -0.21 -10.93
C SER A 215 7.20 0.98 -11.46
N ASN A 216 7.58 1.51 -12.60
CA ASN A 216 6.94 2.68 -13.20
C ASN A 216 5.45 2.47 -13.47
N ALA A 217 5.06 1.26 -13.86
CA ALA A 217 3.66 0.87 -14.07
C ALA A 217 2.77 1.05 -12.81
N VAL A 218 3.34 0.90 -11.61
CA VAL A 218 2.63 1.11 -10.34
C VAL A 218 2.57 2.58 -9.96
N SER A 219 3.50 3.39 -10.45
CA SER A 219 3.72 4.78 -10.06
C SER A 219 2.45 5.64 -10.14
N SER A 220 1.75 5.55 -11.27
CA SER A 220 0.50 6.29 -11.50
C SER A 220 -0.66 5.86 -10.60
N LYS A 221 -0.57 4.64 -10.05
CA LYS A 221 -1.58 4.06 -9.16
C LYS A 221 -1.38 4.49 -7.70
N VAL A 222 -0.20 4.99 -7.33
CA VAL A 222 0.09 5.49 -5.97
C VAL A 222 -0.59 6.83 -5.75
N PHE A 223 -1.44 6.93 -4.75
CA PHE A 223 -2.11 8.21 -4.42
C PHE A 223 -1.80 8.73 -3.01
N GLY A 224 -1.01 8.00 -2.23
CA GLY A 224 -0.58 8.48 -0.92
C GLY A 224 0.43 7.57 -0.25
N THR A 225 1.39 8.19 0.44
CA THR A 225 2.37 7.52 1.30
C THR A 225 2.59 8.31 2.57
N ARG A 226 2.83 7.62 3.69
CA ARG A 226 3.07 8.25 5.00
C ARG A 226 4.09 7.44 5.79
N ILE A 227 4.93 8.14 6.55
CA ILE A 227 5.80 7.56 7.58
C ILE A 227 5.20 7.93 8.93
N ASN A 228 4.71 6.93 9.65
CA ASN A 228 4.04 7.10 10.93
C ASN A 228 4.89 6.50 12.07
N HIS A 229 4.78 7.08 13.25
CA HIS A 229 5.41 6.52 14.43
C HIS A 229 4.87 5.12 14.75
N PHE A 230 5.79 4.19 15.03
CA PHE A 230 5.47 2.84 15.45
C PHE A 230 6.02 2.61 16.86
N PRO A 231 5.17 2.43 17.88
CA PRO A 231 5.58 2.50 19.28
C PRO A 231 6.33 1.26 19.79
N PHE A 232 6.46 0.21 18.98
CA PHE A 232 7.03 -1.07 19.40
C PHE A 232 8.41 -1.36 18.79
N SER A 233 9.02 -0.38 18.10
CA SER A 233 10.33 -0.51 17.47
C SER A 233 11.04 0.84 17.45
N ASP A 234 12.35 0.82 17.21
CA ASP A 234 13.16 2.00 16.88
C ASP A 234 12.99 2.44 15.42
N HIS A 235 12.18 1.70 14.63
CA HIS A 235 11.75 2.07 13.29
C HIS A 235 10.33 2.63 13.28
N ASP A 236 10.08 3.56 12.35
CA ASP A 236 8.76 4.11 12.01
C ASP A 236 8.19 3.36 10.79
N ILE A 237 6.89 3.07 10.78
CA ILE A 237 6.22 2.33 9.71
C ILE A 237 5.97 3.21 8.48
N ILE A 238 6.21 2.68 7.29
CA ILE A 238 5.80 3.31 6.02
C ILE A 238 4.50 2.67 5.56
N ILE A 239 3.50 3.49 5.23
CA ILE A 239 2.21 3.03 4.71
C ILE A 239 1.96 3.72 3.37
N THR A 240 1.73 2.93 2.32
CA THR A 240 1.44 3.41 0.96
C THR A 240 0.08 2.89 0.51
N LYS A 241 -0.67 3.70 -0.22
CA LYS A 241 -1.98 3.37 -0.78
C LYS A 241 -1.92 3.42 -2.31
N LEU A 242 -2.42 2.35 -2.94
CA LEU A 242 -2.51 2.18 -4.38
C LEU A 242 -3.97 2.06 -4.82
N LYS A 243 -4.28 2.56 -6.02
CA LYS A 243 -5.49 2.18 -6.75
C LYS A 243 -5.20 0.90 -7.52
N THR A 244 -6.04 -0.13 -7.37
CA THR A 244 -5.83 -1.43 -8.05
C THR A 244 -6.58 -1.56 -9.36
N GLU A 245 -7.49 -0.65 -9.62
CA GLU A 245 -8.25 -0.55 -10.86
C GLU A 245 -8.07 0.84 -11.43
N ASP A 246 -7.96 0.95 -12.73
CA ASP A 246 -8.36 2.17 -13.42
C ASP A 246 -9.89 2.22 -13.27
N ILE A 247 -10.34 2.83 -12.19
CA ILE A 247 -11.76 3.10 -12.05
C ILE A 247 -12.07 4.09 -13.17
N ASN A 248 -12.63 3.60 -14.29
CA ASN A 248 -13.58 4.40 -14.98
C ASN A 248 -14.61 4.78 -13.91
N ARG A 249 -14.40 5.89 -13.27
CA ARG A 249 -15.43 6.50 -12.45
C ARG A 249 -16.56 6.72 -13.44
N GLY A 250 -17.54 5.86 -13.41
CA GLY A 250 -18.84 6.23 -13.91
C GLY A 250 -19.15 7.63 -13.38
N PRO A 251 -20.09 8.36 -13.96
CA PRO A 251 -20.33 9.78 -13.68
C PRO A 251 -20.49 10.13 -12.18
N GLY A 252 -20.19 9.19 -11.29
CA GLY A 252 -20.35 9.31 -9.84
C GLY A 252 -21.84 9.22 -9.45
N MET A 253 -22.10 9.13 -8.17
CA MET A 253 -23.46 9.33 -7.67
C MET A 253 -23.82 10.80 -7.87
N TRP A 254 -24.80 11.04 -8.72
CA TRP A 254 -25.30 12.41 -8.93
C TRP A 254 -25.86 12.96 -7.62
N ILE A 255 -25.36 14.10 -7.19
CA ILE A 255 -25.85 14.82 -6.02
C ILE A 255 -26.47 16.13 -6.49
N MET A 256 -27.71 16.31 -6.14
CA MET A 256 -28.45 17.54 -6.47
C MET A 256 -27.88 18.74 -5.71
N ASN A 257 -27.48 19.78 -6.42
CA ASN A 257 -27.02 21.02 -5.79
C ASN A 257 -28.22 21.80 -5.23
N LEU A 258 -28.16 22.10 -3.93
CA LEU A 258 -29.22 22.87 -3.24
C LEU A 258 -29.42 24.27 -3.81
N GLU A 259 -28.36 24.92 -4.29
CA GLU A 259 -28.49 26.27 -4.90
C GLU A 259 -29.25 26.20 -6.21
N THR A 260 -29.08 25.15 -7.02
CA THR A 260 -29.89 24.95 -8.24
C THR A 260 -31.38 24.84 -7.92
N ILE A 261 -31.75 24.11 -6.85
CA ILE A 261 -33.14 23.94 -6.42
C ILE A 261 -33.75 25.28 -5.98
N LYS A 262 -32.97 26.16 -5.36
CA LYS A 262 -33.40 27.47 -4.88
C LYS A 262 -33.55 28.48 -6.01
N SER A 263 -32.94 28.25 -7.17
CA SER A 263 -33.01 29.19 -8.29
C SER A 263 -34.43 29.36 -8.82
N GLU A 264 -34.81 30.58 -9.21
CA GLU A 264 -36.12 30.87 -9.82
C GLU A 264 -36.28 30.11 -11.12
N GLN A 265 -35.21 30.00 -11.91
CA GLN A 265 -35.19 29.26 -13.16
C GLN A 265 -35.59 27.79 -12.97
N PHE A 266 -35.01 27.11 -11.96
CA PHE A 266 -35.38 25.73 -11.68
C PHE A 266 -36.82 25.62 -11.19
N ARG A 267 -37.24 26.46 -10.27
CA ARG A 267 -38.61 26.42 -9.72
C ARG A 267 -39.65 26.61 -10.79
N HIS A 268 -39.44 27.54 -11.71
CA HIS A 268 -40.35 27.80 -12.82
C HIS A 268 -40.41 26.61 -13.79
N ALA A 269 -39.24 26.11 -14.24
CA ALA A 269 -39.16 24.97 -15.15
C ALA A 269 -39.74 23.69 -14.52
N PHE A 270 -39.41 23.43 -13.23
CA PHE A 270 -39.95 22.31 -12.50
C PHE A 270 -41.47 22.36 -12.36
N LYS A 271 -42.04 23.52 -12.07
CA LYS A 271 -43.47 23.68 -11.92
C LYS A 271 -44.19 23.34 -13.22
N ILE A 272 -43.76 23.89 -14.36
CA ILE A 272 -44.36 23.61 -15.70
C ILE A 272 -44.26 22.11 -16.00
N TRP A 273 -43.06 21.49 -15.81
CA TRP A 273 -42.90 20.10 -16.09
C TRP A 273 -43.74 19.23 -15.17
N TRP A 274 -43.78 19.53 -13.84
CA TRP A 274 -44.52 18.78 -12.86
C TRP A 274 -46.03 18.82 -13.09
N ASP A 275 -46.57 19.98 -13.45
CA ASP A 275 -47.99 20.12 -13.73
C ASP A 275 -48.45 19.27 -14.93
N ASN A 276 -47.61 19.12 -15.93
CA ASN A 276 -47.85 18.21 -17.05
C ASN A 276 -47.64 16.74 -16.65
N TRP A 277 -46.59 16.43 -15.87
CA TRP A 277 -46.29 15.09 -15.47
C TRP A 277 -47.34 14.44 -14.56
N LYS A 278 -47.99 15.24 -13.70
CA LYS A 278 -49.11 14.79 -12.88
C LYS A 278 -50.27 14.23 -13.67
N ILE A 279 -50.57 14.82 -14.83
CA ILE A 279 -51.67 14.42 -15.71
C ILE A 279 -51.39 13.01 -16.29
N GLU A 280 -50.12 12.66 -16.50
CA GLU A 280 -49.74 11.39 -17.09
C GLU A 280 -49.80 10.20 -16.07
N LYS A 281 -50.01 10.48 -14.81
CA LYS A 281 -50.01 9.46 -13.75
C LYS A 281 -50.95 8.29 -14.07
N ASN A 282 -52.14 8.57 -14.62
CA ASN A 282 -53.14 7.55 -14.93
C ASN A 282 -52.78 6.63 -16.11
N LYS A 283 -51.67 6.93 -16.84
CA LYS A 283 -51.19 6.08 -17.93
C LYS A 283 -50.31 4.91 -17.42
N TYR A 284 -49.93 4.93 -16.15
CA TYR A 284 -49.08 3.91 -15.52
C TYR A 284 -49.89 2.98 -14.64
N SER A 285 -49.68 1.68 -14.80
CA SER A 285 -50.31 0.65 -13.98
C SER A 285 -49.70 0.55 -12.58
N ASP A 286 -48.39 0.91 -12.44
CA ASP A 286 -47.67 0.92 -11.18
C ASP A 286 -47.17 2.35 -10.86
N ILE A 287 -47.65 2.86 -9.72
CA ILE A 287 -47.24 4.19 -9.23
C ILE A 287 -45.74 4.29 -8.96
N ARG A 288 -45.07 3.21 -8.70
CA ARG A 288 -43.62 3.16 -8.47
C ARG A 288 -42.84 3.42 -9.76
N GLU A 289 -43.29 2.82 -10.87
CA GLU A 289 -42.71 3.04 -12.18
C GLU A 289 -42.85 4.53 -12.59
N TRP A 290 -44.05 5.08 -12.44
CA TRP A 290 -44.30 6.52 -12.70
C TRP A 290 -43.38 7.42 -11.87
N TRP A 291 -43.17 7.07 -10.56
CA TRP A 291 -42.31 7.85 -9.66
C TRP A 291 -40.82 7.71 -10.00
N ASP A 292 -40.36 6.51 -10.39
CA ASP A 292 -38.97 6.28 -10.77
C ASP A 292 -38.61 7.04 -12.06
N LEU A 293 -39.49 7.07 -13.01
CA LEU A 293 -39.36 7.91 -14.20
C LEU A 293 -39.36 9.41 -13.85
N ALA A 294 -40.20 9.84 -12.90
CA ALA A 294 -40.22 11.22 -12.42
C ALA A 294 -38.85 11.62 -11.83
N LYS A 295 -38.24 10.78 -11.00
CA LYS A 295 -36.90 11.03 -10.44
C LYS A 295 -35.84 11.23 -11.53
N ASN A 296 -35.85 10.39 -12.56
CA ASN A 296 -34.92 10.50 -13.68
C ASN A 296 -35.11 11.84 -14.45
N LYS A 297 -36.36 12.25 -14.67
CA LYS A 297 -36.67 13.54 -15.34
C LYS A 297 -36.25 14.74 -14.49
N ILE A 298 -36.47 14.71 -13.18
CA ILE A 298 -36.01 15.74 -12.24
C ILE A 298 -34.48 15.85 -12.27
N GLN A 299 -33.76 14.72 -12.30
CA GLN A 299 -32.33 14.68 -12.43
C GLN A 299 -31.85 15.38 -13.71
N LEU A 300 -32.45 15.05 -14.86
CA LEU A 300 -32.08 15.65 -16.15
C LEU A 300 -32.33 17.17 -16.16
N LEU A 301 -33.49 17.60 -15.66
CA LEU A 301 -33.84 19.02 -15.56
C LEU A 301 -32.84 19.79 -14.67
N THR A 302 -32.45 19.19 -13.54
CA THR A 302 -31.49 19.82 -12.64
C THR A 302 -30.09 19.89 -13.26
N MET A 303 -29.68 18.86 -13.99
CA MET A 303 -28.40 18.87 -14.71
C MET A 303 -28.34 19.92 -15.81
N GLU A 304 -29.40 20.09 -16.54
CA GLU A 304 -29.53 21.12 -17.61
C GLU A 304 -29.37 22.52 -17.04
N ILE A 305 -30.09 22.82 -15.97
CA ILE A 305 -30.08 24.16 -15.35
C ILE A 305 -28.76 24.41 -14.61
N SER A 306 -28.09 23.39 -14.09
CA SER A 306 -26.77 23.55 -13.40
C SER A 306 -25.62 23.82 -14.37
N ARG A 307 -25.79 23.59 -15.69
CA ARG A 307 -24.77 23.82 -16.71
C ARG A 307 -24.77 25.22 -17.28
N ASN A 308 -25.88 25.92 -17.10
CA ASN A 308 -26.10 27.32 -17.49
C ASN A 308 -25.85 28.25 -16.29
#